data_f793b1004a3218a4df090d53b991c9d1
#
_entry.id   f793b1004a3218a4df090d53b991c9d1
#
_cell.length_a   1.000
_cell.length_b   1.000
_cell.length_c   1.000
_cell.angle_alpha   90.00
_cell.angle_beta   90.00
_cell.angle_gamma   90.00
#
_symmetry.space_group_name_H-M   'P 1'
#
loop_
_entity.id
_entity.type
_entity.pdbx_description
1 polymer ?
#
loop_
_entity_poly.entity_id
_entity_poly.type
_entity_poly.pdbx_seq_one_letter_code
_entity_poly.pdbx_strand_id
1 'polypeptide(L)'
;LCLFEVSLMYDKVKVTYLLNSGFILEIGDCAIIFDYYQDEKNIVDKIIQDKKEVYFFVSHVHYDHFNPKISEFKDKVTKYFISYDVVTDVLPKEKTIILDEYMTYDDKNIHVRSFSSTDEGISFFVEKNDWKIFHAGDFNWWHWKGDTKENNAFAKNGFVKQMMRLSGLKMDIAFFPVDSRLEEFLDLGVTEFCKVTEVKNLITMHNVGKKDWIIPEDFPNKEKMNSIWCPKAPGESHFITK
;
A
#
# COMPACT_ATOMS: atom_id res chain seq x y z
N LEU A 1 -9.26 -15.49 27.44
CA LEU A 1 -9.62 -14.20 26.83
C LEU A 1 -11.07 -14.24 26.40
N CYS A 2 -11.88 -13.29 26.87
CA CYS A 2 -13.30 -13.22 26.57
C CYS A 2 -13.46 -12.87 25.08
N LEU A 3 -14.48 -13.41 24.38
CA LEU A 3 -14.77 -13.10 22.97
C LEU A 3 -14.87 -11.59 22.69
N PHE A 4 -15.29 -10.80 23.68
CA PHE A 4 -15.39 -9.35 23.60
C PHE A 4 -14.01 -8.66 23.59
N GLU A 5 -13.04 -9.17 24.36
CA GLU A 5 -11.64 -8.65 24.38
C GLU A 5 -10.92 -8.99 23.07
N VAL A 6 -11.19 -10.15 22.50
CA VAL A 6 -10.63 -10.57 21.20
C VAL A 6 -11.18 -9.69 20.08
N SER A 7 -12.48 -9.35 20.08
CA SER A 7 -13.06 -8.42 19.09
C SER A 7 -12.37 -7.05 19.13
N LEU A 8 -12.24 -6.45 20.30
CA LEU A 8 -11.58 -5.13 20.48
C LEU A 8 -10.12 -5.10 20.02
N MET A 9 -9.43 -6.22 20.06
CA MET A 9 -8.02 -6.33 19.64
C MET A 9 -7.83 -6.14 18.13
N TYR A 10 -8.85 -6.51 17.33
CA TYR A 10 -8.80 -6.43 15.87
C TYR A 10 -9.56 -5.21 15.29
N ASP A 11 -10.26 -4.44 16.13
CA ASP A 11 -11.01 -3.26 15.68
C ASP A 11 -10.13 -2.01 15.46
N LYS A 12 -8.83 -2.13 15.75
CA LYS A 12 -7.86 -1.04 15.65
C LYS A 12 -6.64 -1.48 14.87
N VAL A 13 -6.20 -0.62 13.95
CA VAL A 13 -4.94 -0.76 13.22
C VAL A 13 -4.02 0.40 13.58
N LYS A 14 -2.77 0.10 13.89
CA LYS A 14 -1.71 1.10 13.92
C LYS A 14 -0.94 1.03 12.63
N VAL A 15 -0.90 2.13 11.90
CA VAL A 15 -0.11 2.29 10.68
C VAL A 15 1.13 3.09 11.02
N THR A 16 2.31 2.58 10.68
CA THR A 16 3.58 3.28 10.87
C THR A 16 4.24 3.49 9.50
N TYR A 17 4.63 4.71 9.22
CA TYR A 17 5.34 5.08 8.00
C TYR A 17 6.82 4.70 8.12
N LEU A 18 7.34 3.99 7.12
CA LEU A 18 8.77 3.64 7.05
C LEU A 18 9.52 4.63 6.17
N LEU A 19 9.26 4.67 4.89
CA LEU A 19 9.72 5.67 3.92
C LEU A 19 9.09 5.39 2.55
N ASN A 20 8.88 6.44 1.73
CA ASN A 20 8.34 6.38 0.37
C ASN A 20 6.98 5.69 0.31
N SER A 21 6.89 4.48 -0.21
CA SER A 21 5.68 3.63 -0.21
C SER A 21 5.70 2.55 0.88
N GLY A 22 6.68 2.60 1.77
CA GLY A 22 6.89 1.63 2.85
C GLY A 22 6.06 1.93 4.08
N PHE A 23 5.24 0.94 4.49
CA PHE A 23 4.40 1.02 5.68
C PHE A 23 4.36 -0.31 6.43
N ILE A 24 4.17 -0.23 7.74
CA ILE A 24 3.83 -1.38 8.57
C ILE A 24 2.47 -1.16 9.22
N LEU A 25 1.59 -2.16 9.10
CA LEU A 25 0.27 -2.19 9.75
C LEU A 25 0.30 -3.24 10.84
N GLU A 26 -0.07 -2.85 12.04
CA GLU A 26 -0.24 -3.72 13.19
C GLU A 26 -1.73 -3.95 13.43
N ILE A 27 -2.19 -5.20 13.28
CA ILE A 27 -3.58 -5.62 13.48
C ILE A 27 -3.57 -6.76 14.52
N GLY A 28 -3.77 -6.41 15.78
CA GLY A 28 -3.59 -7.37 16.87
C GLY A 28 -2.19 -7.98 16.88
N ASP A 29 -2.10 -9.30 16.79
CA ASP A 29 -0.83 -10.06 16.76
C ASP A 29 -0.30 -10.31 15.33
N CYS A 30 -0.86 -9.59 14.33
CA CYS A 30 -0.41 -9.61 12.94
C CYS A 30 0.33 -8.32 12.58
N ALA A 31 1.39 -8.44 11.77
CA ALA A 31 2.05 -7.33 11.09
C ALA A 31 2.03 -7.53 9.57
N ILE A 32 1.62 -6.50 8.85
CA ILE A 32 1.68 -6.43 7.38
C ILE A 32 2.63 -5.32 6.98
N ILE A 33 3.66 -5.66 6.22
CA ILE A 33 4.70 -4.72 5.76
C ILE A 33 4.62 -4.59 4.24
N PHE A 34 4.35 -3.37 3.76
CA PHE A 34 4.36 -3.05 2.34
C PHE A 34 5.66 -2.34 1.97
N ASP A 35 6.21 -2.68 0.81
CA ASP A 35 7.30 -2.01 0.11
C ASP A 35 8.44 -1.56 1.04
N TYR A 36 9.03 -2.54 1.75
CA TYR A 36 10.15 -2.30 2.63
C TYR A 36 11.38 -1.85 1.84
N TYR A 37 11.69 -0.57 1.96
CA TYR A 37 12.82 0.08 1.28
C TYR A 37 13.93 0.43 2.28
N GLN A 38 13.62 1.28 3.23
CA GLN A 38 14.54 1.71 4.30
C GLN A 38 13.85 1.67 5.66
N ASP A 39 14.62 1.33 6.68
CA ASP A 39 14.21 1.34 8.08
C ASP A 39 15.42 1.63 8.98
N GLU A 40 15.93 2.87 8.91
CA GLU A 40 17.11 3.31 9.68
C GLU A 40 16.91 3.19 11.20
N LYS A 41 15.66 3.21 11.66
CA LYS A 41 15.30 3.11 13.09
C LYS A 41 15.09 1.66 13.54
N ASN A 42 15.21 0.67 12.65
CA ASN A 42 14.91 -0.74 12.89
C ASN A 42 13.51 -0.94 13.50
N ILE A 43 12.51 -0.25 12.94
CA ILE A 43 11.12 -0.26 13.40
C ILE A 43 10.52 -1.64 13.16
N VAL A 44 10.73 -2.18 11.94
CA VAL A 44 10.19 -3.49 11.55
C VAL A 44 10.71 -4.58 12.47
N ASP A 45 12.02 -4.65 12.69
CA ASP A 45 12.62 -5.67 13.55
C ASP A 45 12.02 -5.64 14.96
N LYS A 46 11.84 -4.43 15.54
CA LYS A 46 11.25 -4.27 16.88
C LYS A 46 9.79 -4.74 16.93
N ILE A 47 8.99 -4.39 15.90
CA ILE A 47 7.55 -4.67 15.88
C ILE A 47 7.28 -6.16 15.68
N ILE A 48 8.01 -6.82 14.77
CA ILE A 48 7.71 -8.21 14.42
C ILE A 48 8.09 -9.23 15.47
N GLN A 49 8.90 -8.85 16.50
CA GLN A 49 9.34 -9.77 17.55
C GLN A 49 8.17 -10.41 18.31
N ASP A 50 7.13 -9.63 18.60
CA ASP A 50 5.98 -10.06 19.39
C ASP A 50 4.78 -10.48 18.52
N LYS A 51 4.93 -10.46 17.17
CA LYS A 51 3.85 -10.85 16.27
C LYS A 51 3.85 -12.33 15.98
N LYS A 52 2.66 -12.92 15.87
CA LYS A 52 2.46 -14.32 15.50
C LYS A 52 2.41 -14.51 14.01
N GLU A 53 1.92 -13.50 13.28
CA GLU A 53 1.81 -13.52 11.83
C GLU A 53 2.51 -12.28 11.26
N VAL A 54 3.40 -12.49 10.29
CA VAL A 54 4.15 -11.42 9.63
C VAL A 54 4.10 -11.64 8.12
N TYR A 55 3.62 -10.63 7.40
CA TYR A 55 3.48 -10.66 5.95
C TYR A 55 4.24 -9.51 5.32
N PHE A 56 5.08 -9.83 4.32
CA PHE A 56 5.71 -8.81 3.48
C PHE A 56 5.07 -8.79 2.11
N PHE A 57 4.86 -7.58 1.60
CA PHE A 57 4.32 -7.31 0.27
C PHE A 57 5.31 -6.43 -0.48
N VAL A 58 5.66 -6.81 -1.71
CA VAL A 58 6.56 -6.05 -2.59
C VAL A 58 5.84 -5.83 -3.91
N SER A 59 5.54 -4.58 -4.23
CA SER A 59 4.74 -4.20 -5.39
C SER A 59 5.50 -4.31 -6.71
N HIS A 60 6.82 -4.05 -6.71
CA HIS A 60 7.67 -4.16 -7.89
C HIS A 60 9.17 -4.08 -7.55
N VAL A 61 10.01 -4.19 -8.58
CA VAL A 61 11.46 -4.39 -8.43
C VAL A 61 12.26 -3.12 -8.10
N HIS A 62 11.70 -1.92 -8.25
CA HIS A 62 12.43 -0.67 -8.02
C HIS A 62 13.00 -0.61 -6.60
N TYR A 63 14.22 -0.02 -6.50
CA TYR A 63 15.00 0.00 -5.25
C TYR A 63 14.32 0.72 -4.08
N ASP A 64 13.39 1.62 -4.36
CA ASP A 64 12.60 2.36 -3.36
C ASP A 64 11.31 1.65 -2.92
N HIS A 65 11.08 0.43 -3.42
CA HIS A 65 9.99 -0.47 -3.04
C HIS A 65 10.49 -1.83 -2.56
N PHE A 66 11.66 -2.27 -3.02
CA PHE A 66 12.22 -3.56 -2.68
C PHE A 66 13.63 -3.45 -2.11
N ASN A 67 13.82 -3.99 -0.90
CA ASN A 67 15.13 -4.18 -0.30
C ASN A 67 15.33 -5.67 0.03
N PRO A 68 16.35 -6.34 -0.54
CA PRO A 68 16.65 -7.75 -0.26
C PRO A 68 16.84 -8.09 1.22
N LYS A 69 17.08 -7.08 2.07
CA LYS A 69 17.18 -7.23 3.53
C LYS A 69 15.93 -7.88 4.15
N ILE A 70 14.78 -7.88 3.48
CA ILE A 70 13.58 -8.58 3.97
C ILE A 70 13.85 -10.09 4.17
N SER A 71 14.86 -10.67 3.51
CA SER A 71 15.30 -12.05 3.71
C SER A 71 15.87 -12.32 5.10
N GLU A 72 16.38 -11.29 5.79
CA GLU A 72 16.92 -11.42 7.15
C GLU A 72 15.82 -11.73 8.17
N PHE A 73 14.57 -11.38 7.86
CA PHE A 73 13.42 -11.64 8.72
C PHE A 73 12.76 -13.01 8.51
N LYS A 74 13.33 -13.87 7.67
CA LYS A 74 12.73 -15.14 7.21
C LYS A 74 12.20 -16.05 8.33
N ASP A 75 12.84 -16.06 9.50
CA ASP A 75 12.44 -16.90 10.62
C ASP A 75 11.14 -16.42 11.30
N LYS A 76 10.85 -15.13 11.20
CA LYS A 76 9.64 -14.48 11.73
C LYS A 76 8.51 -14.39 10.69
N VAL A 77 8.85 -14.37 9.40
CA VAL A 77 7.87 -14.14 8.33
C VAL A 77 7.01 -15.39 8.10
N THR A 78 5.71 -15.16 8.04
CA THR A 78 4.71 -16.17 7.66
C THR A 78 4.70 -16.37 6.16
N LYS A 79 4.56 -15.28 5.37
CA LYS A 79 4.61 -15.30 3.91
C LYS A 79 5.14 -13.98 3.34
N TYR A 80 5.76 -14.10 2.16
CA TYR A 80 6.13 -13.01 1.27
C TYR A 80 5.20 -13.05 0.06
N PHE A 81 4.52 -11.94 -0.23
CA PHE A 81 3.74 -11.72 -1.45
C PHE A 81 4.52 -10.78 -2.36
N ILE A 82 5.00 -11.30 -3.45
CA ILE A 82 6.03 -10.65 -4.28
C ILE A 82 5.51 -10.52 -5.70
N SER A 83 5.67 -9.33 -6.28
CA SER A 83 5.37 -9.11 -7.69
C SER A 83 6.26 -9.96 -8.61
N TYR A 84 5.72 -10.34 -9.74
CA TYR A 84 6.35 -11.20 -10.76
C TYR A 84 7.68 -10.68 -11.30
N ASP A 85 7.91 -9.37 -11.24
CA ASP A 85 9.10 -8.70 -11.75
C ASP A 85 10.29 -8.68 -10.77
N VAL A 86 10.06 -9.10 -9.53
CA VAL A 86 11.08 -9.11 -8.46
C VAL A 86 11.84 -10.42 -8.43
N VAL A 87 13.18 -10.34 -8.38
CA VAL A 87 14.04 -11.53 -8.21
C VAL A 87 13.98 -11.99 -6.75
N THR A 88 13.57 -13.24 -6.53
CA THR A 88 13.27 -13.79 -5.20
C THR A 88 14.29 -14.82 -4.70
N ASP A 89 15.45 -14.95 -5.35
CA ASP A 89 16.45 -15.99 -5.03
C ASP A 89 16.93 -15.97 -3.58
N VAL A 90 16.85 -14.81 -2.92
CA VAL A 90 17.25 -14.64 -1.51
C VAL A 90 16.14 -15.02 -0.52
N LEU A 91 14.91 -15.26 -0.99
CA LEU A 91 13.76 -15.55 -0.16
C LEU A 91 13.49 -17.06 -0.06
N PRO A 92 12.97 -17.57 1.08
CA PRO A 92 12.60 -18.96 1.24
C PRO A 92 11.41 -19.33 0.33
N LYS A 93 11.60 -20.26 -0.58
CA LYS A 93 10.61 -20.63 -1.61
C LYS A 93 9.26 -21.06 -1.02
N GLU A 94 9.29 -21.79 0.09
CA GLU A 94 8.09 -22.31 0.77
C GLU A 94 7.23 -21.23 1.43
N LYS A 95 7.79 -20.05 1.63
CA LYS A 95 7.08 -18.86 2.18
C LYS A 95 6.78 -17.80 1.14
N THR A 96 7.28 -17.93 -0.09
CA THR A 96 7.19 -16.90 -1.13
C THR A 96 6.09 -17.22 -2.12
N ILE A 97 5.14 -16.29 -2.24
CA ILE A 97 4.04 -16.33 -3.21
C ILE A 97 4.32 -15.24 -4.26
N ILE A 98 4.57 -15.66 -5.48
CA ILE A 98 4.75 -14.74 -6.60
C ILE A 98 3.37 -14.47 -7.20
N LEU A 99 3.01 -13.20 -7.34
CA LEU A 99 1.75 -12.76 -7.94
C LEU A 99 2.03 -11.98 -9.21
N ASP A 100 1.33 -12.36 -10.27
CA ASP A 100 1.18 -11.59 -11.49
C ASP A 100 -0.08 -10.71 -11.40
N GLU A 101 -0.39 -9.94 -12.43
CA GLU A 101 -1.60 -9.11 -12.50
C GLU A 101 -2.87 -9.97 -12.39
N TYR A 102 -3.86 -9.49 -11.65
CA TYR A 102 -5.19 -10.08 -11.50
C TYR A 102 -5.21 -11.52 -10.93
N MET A 103 -4.19 -11.86 -10.17
CA MET A 103 -4.17 -13.12 -9.42
C MET A 103 -4.83 -12.99 -8.06
N THR A 104 -5.21 -14.13 -7.51
CA THR A 104 -5.79 -14.24 -6.18
C THR A 104 -5.03 -15.32 -5.40
N TYR A 105 -4.67 -15.00 -4.17
CA TYR A 105 -4.22 -15.96 -3.18
C TYR A 105 -5.23 -15.96 -2.03
N ASP A 106 -5.60 -17.14 -1.57
CA ASP A 106 -6.59 -17.32 -0.50
C ASP A 106 -6.18 -18.45 0.43
N ASP A 107 -6.09 -18.16 1.70
CA ASP A 107 -6.01 -19.15 2.74
C ASP A 107 -6.90 -18.73 3.95
N LYS A 108 -6.97 -19.55 4.99
CA LYS A 108 -7.82 -19.29 6.17
C LYS A 108 -7.45 -18.01 6.94
N ASN A 109 -6.25 -17.44 6.69
CA ASN A 109 -5.70 -16.34 7.48
C ASN A 109 -5.70 -15.02 6.71
N ILE A 110 -5.56 -15.05 5.39
CA ILE A 110 -5.40 -13.85 4.56
C ILE A 110 -5.92 -14.10 3.15
N HIS A 111 -6.60 -13.10 2.59
CA HIS A 111 -7.02 -13.08 1.21
C HIS A 111 -6.31 -11.92 0.49
N VAL A 112 -5.67 -12.21 -0.65
CA VAL A 112 -4.90 -11.23 -1.42
C VAL A 112 -5.33 -11.27 -2.86
N ARG A 113 -5.62 -10.10 -3.44
CA ARG A 113 -5.82 -9.92 -4.88
C ARG A 113 -4.79 -8.92 -5.40
N SER A 114 -4.19 -9.22 -6.53
CA SER A 114 -3.33 -8.32 -7.27
C SER A 114 -4.09 -7.61 -8.39
N PHE A 115 -3.69 -6.39 -8.70
CA PHE A 115 -4.14 -5.62 -9.85
C PHE A 115 -2.93 -5.11 -10.62
N SER A 116 -3.11 -4.74 -11.89
CA SER A 116 -2.05 -4.13 -12.69
C SER A 116 -1.66 -2.75 -12.16
N SER A 117 -0.44 -2.37 -12.44
CA SER A 117 0.09 -1.02 -12.21
C SER A 117 0.06 -0.18 -13.51
N THR A 118 0.46 1.06 -13.43
CA THR A 118 0.68 1.98 -14.57
C THR A 118 2.14 2.39 -14.72
N ASP A 119 2.98 1.86 -13.85
CA ASP A 119 4.42 1.82 -13.98
C ASP A 119 4.85 0.35 -14.03
N GLU A 120 5.64 -0.16 -13.10
CA GLU A 120 6.01 -1.58 -13.03
C GLU A 120 5.24 -2.32 -11.93
N GLY A 121 5.18 -3.64 -12.03
CA GLY A 121 4.63 -4.54 -11.04
C GLY A 121 3.12 -4.49 -10.86
N ILE A 122 2.69 -4.57 -9.61
CA ILE A 122 1.28 -4.76 -9.24
C ILE A 122 0.89 -3.89 -8.04
N SER A 123 -0.41 -3.69 -7.88
CA SER A 123 -1.01 -3.21 -6.64
C SER A 123 -1.71 -4.35 -5.89
N PHE A 124 -1.92 -4.18 -4.60
CA PHE A 124 -2.48 -5.20 -3.73
C PHE A 124 -3.81 -4.76 -3.11
N PHE A 125 -4.76 -5.68 -3.07
CA PHE A 125 -5.93 -5.61 -2.21
C PHE A 125 -5.88 -6.78 -1.22
N VAL A 126 -5.78 -6.47 0.06
CA VAL A 126 -5.56 -7.44 1.12
C VAL A 126 -6.74 -7.42 2.09
N GLU A 127 -7.31 -8.59 2.39
CA GLU A 127 -8.31 -8.75 3.43
C GLU A 127 -7.71 -9.58 4.58
N LYS A 128 -7.67 -8.99 5.78
CA LYS A 128 -7.13 -9.60 7.00
C LYS A 128 -7.93 -9.15 8.21
N ASN A 129 -8.46 -10.09 8.99
CA ASN A 129 -9.25 -9.80 10.20
C ASN A 129 -10.36 -8.76 9.94
N ASP A 130 -11.13 -8.96 8.86
CA ASP A 130 -12.17 -8.05 8.35
C ASP A 130 -11.71 -6.68 7.87
N TRP A 131 -10.43 -6.37 7.92
CA TRP A 131 -9.86 -5.17 7.31
C TRP A 131 -9.64 -5.36 5.81
N LYS A 132 -10.05 -4.36 5.04
CA LYS A 132 -9.84 -4.26 3.59
C LYS A 132 -8.82 -3.17 3.32
N ILE A 133 -7.66 -3.57 2.83
CA ILE A 133 -6.49 -2.72 2.66
C ILE A 133 -6.09 -2.72 1.19
N PHE A 134 -5.94 -1.54 0.61
CA PHE A 134 -5.39 -1.38 -0.74
C PHE A 134 -4.04 -0.67 -0.68
N HIS A 135 -3.05 -1.21 -1.35
CA HIS A 135 -1.75 -0.57 -1.55
C HIS A 135 -1.47 -0.46 -3.04
N ALA A 136 -1.42 0.76 -3.53
CA ALA A 136 -1.33 1.05 -4.95
C ALA A 136 0.01 0.65 -5.60
N GLY A 137 1.10 0.49 -4.80
CA GLY A 137 2.45 0.48 -5.39
C GLY A 137 2.65 1.76 -6.19
N ASP A 138 3.13 1.65 -7.42
CA ASP A 138 3.27 2.79 -8.33
C ASP A 138 2.10 2.93 -9.32
N PHE A 139 0.95 2.34 -8.99
CA PHE A 139 -0.27 2.63 -9.71
C PHE A 139 -0.71 4.07 -9.49
N ASN A 140 -0.62 4.91 -10.53
CA ASN A 140 -0.99 6.32 -10.49
C ASN A 140 -1.27 6.85 -11.91
N TRP A 141 -1.85 8.04 -12.02
CA TRP A 141 -1.90 8.79 -13.26
C TRP A 141 -0.63 9.65 -13.39
N TRP A 142 0.42 9.07 -13.97
CA TRP A 142 1.72 9.71 -14.16
C TRP A 142 1.69 10.76 -15.26
N HIS A 143 1.12 11.93 -14.96
CA HIS A 143 1.05 13.08 -15.87
C HIS A 143 2.20 14.03 -15.58
N TRP A 144 3.24 13.98 -16.41
CA TRP A 144 4.44 14.78 -16.22
C TRP A 144 4.34 16.12 -16.94
N LYS A 145 4.61 17.24 -16.23
CA LYS A 145 4.74 18.55 -16.81
C LYS A 145 5.91 18.57 -17.78
N GLY A 146 5.69 19.09 -19.00
CA GLY A 146 6.73 19.17 -20.02
C GLY A 146 6.95 17.89 -20.83
N ASP A 147 6.26 16.80 -20.52
CA ASP A 147 6.22 15.62 -21.39
C ASP A 147 5.31 15.88 -22.61
N THR A 148 5.41 15.02 -23.63
CA THR A 148 4.60 15.15 -24.84
C THR A 148 3.12 14.91 -24.56
N LYS A 149 2.26 15.47 -25.40
CA LYS A 149 0.81 15.24 -25.31
C LYS A 149 0.48 13.76 -25.52
N GLU A 150 1.22 13.09 -26.37
CA GLU A 150 1.08 11.67 -26.69
C GLU A 150 1.42 10.80 -25.47
N ASN A 151 2.53 11.07 -24.80
CA ASN A 151 2.94 10.34 -23.59
C ASN A 151 1.94 10.55 -22.45
N ASN A 152 1.52 11.78 -22.20
CA ASN A 152 0.53 12.09 -21.19
C ASN A 152 -0.85 11.49 -21.49
N ALA A 153 -1.23 11.40 -22.77
CA ALA A 153 -2.45 10.70 -23.20
C ALA A 153 -2.33 9.19 -23.00
N PHE A 154 -1.17 8.60 -23.27
CA PHE A 154 -0.90 7.19 -23.02
C PHE A 154 -0.98 6.86 -21.52
N ALA A 155 -0.34 7.66 -20.67
CA ALA A 155 -0.41 7.52 -19.21
C ALA A 155 -1.86 7.60 -18.69
N LYS A 156 -2.63 8.58 -19.19
CA LYS A 156 -4.05 8.71 -18.88
C LYS A 156 -4.85 7.47 -19.25
N ASN A 157 -4.70 7.00 -20.49
CA ASN A 157 -5.46 5.85 -21.00
C ASN A 157 -5.13 4.57 -20.23
N GLY A 158 -3.87 4.34 -19.89
CA GLY A 158 -3.43 3.24 -19.03
C GLY A 158 -4.09 3.30 -17.66
N PHE A 159 -4.03 4.46 -17.02
CA PHE A 159 -4.63 4.68 -15.72
C PHE A 159 -6.17 4.45 -15.73
N VAL A 160 -6.89 5.09 -16.66
CA VAL A 160 -8.35 4.95 -16.77
C VAL A 160 -8.75 3.50 -17.01
N LYS A 161 -8.02 2.77 -17.86
CA LYS A 161 -8.27 1.34 -18.12
C LYS A 161 -8.20 0.51 -16.83
N GLN A 162 -7.20 0.76 -15.97
CA GLN A 162 -7.07 0.06 -14.70
C GLN A 162 -8.13 0.50 -13.68
N MET A 163 -8.49 1.78 -13.67
CA MET A 163 -9.56 2.30 -12.80
C MET A 163 -10.90 1.61 -13.00
N MET A 164 -11.21 1.13 -14.21
CA MET A 164 -12.43 0.34 -14.46
C MET A 164 -12.43 -0.99 -13.69
N ARG A 165 -11.26 -1.58 -13.39
CA ARG A 165 -11.11 -2.79 -12.58
C ARG A 165 -11.25 -2.54 -11.09
N LEU A 166 -10.94 -1.33 -10.65
CA LEU A 166 -11.01 -0.92 -9.24
C LEU A 166 -12.36 -0.30 -8.87
N SER A 167 -13.18 0.08 -9.88
CA SER A 167 -14.46 0.76 -9.66
C SER A 167 -15.38 -0.03 -8.74
N GLY A 168 -15.95 0.64 -7.74
CA GLY A 168 -16.85 0.07 -6.74
C GLY A 168 -16.16 -0.70 -5.62
N LEU A 169 -14.83 -0.82 -5.60
CA LEU A 169 -14.13 -1.43 -4.48
C LEU A 169 -14.30 -0.58 -3.22
N LYS A 170 -14.52 -1.28 -2.11
CA LYS A 170 -14.65 -0.70 -0.77
C LYS A 170 -13.43 -1.06 0.06
N MET A 171 -12.81 -0.07 0.67
CA MET A 171 -11.57 -0.22 1.45
C MET A 171 -11.66 0.53 2.77
N ASP A 172 -11.18 -0.12 3.81
CA ASP A 172 -11.05 0.54 5.12
C ASP A 172 -9.80 1.43 5.12
N ILE A 173 -8.73 1.01 4.42
CA ILE A 173 -7.46 1.75 4.30
C ILE A 173 -6.98 1.66 2.86
N ALA A 174 -6.64 2.80 2.27
CA ALA A 174 -5.99 2.86 0.97
C ALA A 174 -4.70 3.68 1.04
N PHE A 175 -3.61 3.10 0.53
CA PHE A 175 -2.33 3.78 0.30
C PHE A 175 -2.24 4.14 -1.17
N PHE A 176 -2.07 5.44 -1.47
CA PHE A 176 -2.08 5.92 -2.85
C PHE A 176 -1.02 7.00 -3.09
N PRO A 177 -0.29 6.97 -4.24
CA PRO A 177 0.72 7.96 -4.56
C PRO A 177 0.17 9.38 -4.69
N VAL A 178 0.81 10.33 -4.02
CA VAL A 178 0.65 11.77 -4.23
C VAL A 178 2.04 12.37 -4.32
N ASP A 179 2.58 12.44 -5.54
CA ASP A 179 3.98 12.77 -5.76
C ASP A 179 4.13 14.21 -6.25
N SER A 180 4.73 15.05 -5.43
CA SER A 180 4.91 16.47 -5.73
C SER A 180 5.86 16.77 -6.90
N ARG A 181 6.57 15.77 -7.44
CA ARG A 181 7.31 15.92 -8.71
C ARG A 181 6.39 16.13 -9.90
N LEU A 182 5.12 15.70 -9.81
CA LEU A 182 4.09 15.95 -10.83
C LEU A 182 3.55 17.38 -10.83
N GLU A 183 4.02 18.22 -9.90
CA GLU A 183 3.68 19.65 -9.76
C GLU A 183 2.16 19.87 -9.61
N GLU A 184 1.50 20.62 -10.52
CA GLU A 184 0.06 20.87 -10.50
C GLU A 184 -0.81 19.62 -10.76
N PHE A 185 -0.20 18.51 -11.19
CA PHE A 185 -0.89 17.25 -11.52
C PHE A 185 -0.75 16.19 -10.42
N LEU A 186 -0.18 16.54 -9.28
CA LEU A 186 0.22 15.61 -8.21
C LEU A 186 -0.94 14.78 -7.65
N ASP A 187 -2.16 15.26 -7.70
CA ASP A 187 -3.33 14.61 -7.13
C ASP A 187 -4.36 14.11 -8.17
N LEU A 188 -4.04 14.16 -9.46
CA LEU A 188 -4.93 13.64 -10.51
C LEU A 188 -5.31 12.18 -10.25
N GLY A 189 -4.32 11.32 -9.99
CA GLY A 189 -4.54 9.90 -9.78
C GLY A 189 -5.40 9.62 -8.56
N VAL A 190 -5.04 10.15 -7.40
CA VAL A 190 -5.79 9.94 -6.16
C VAL A 190 -7.20 10.52 -6.22
N THR A 191 -7.38 11.65 -6.91
CA THR A 191 -8.69 12.26 -7.12
C THR A 191 -9.60 11.35 -7.94
N GLU A 192 -9.14 10.83 -9.07
CA GLU A 192 -9.93 9.91 -9.90
C GLU A 192 -10.18 8.57 -9.18
N PHE A 193 -9.19 8.07 -8.43
CA PHE A 193 -9.34 6.86 -7.62
C PHE A 193 -10.46 7.00 -6.59
N CYS A 194 -10.48 8.09 -5.84
CA CYS A 194 -11.50 8.33 -4.81
C CYS A 194 -12.89 8.67 -5.38
N LYS A 195 -13.02 9.03 -6.67
CA LYS A 195 -14.34 9.19 -7.31
C LYS A 195 -15.06 7.88 -7.55
N VAL A 196 -14.34 6.80 -7.81
CA VAL A 196 -14.93 5.53 -8.26
C VAL A 196 -14.78 4.39 -7.24
N THR A 197 -14.07 4.63 -6.13
CA THR A 197 -13.91 3.68 -5.03
C THR A 197 -14.48 4.26 -3.73
N GLU A 198 -14.75 3.38 -2.75
CA GLU A 198 -15.16 3.79 -1.40
C GLU A 198 -13.99 3.61 -0.44
N VAL A 199 -13.33 4.70 -0.07
CA VAL A 199 -12.18 4.71 0.86
C VAL A 199 -12.59 5.33 2.18
N LYS A 200 -12.41 4.61 3.29
CA LYS A 200 -12.67 5.17 4.63
C LYS A 200 -11.49 5.96 5.18
N ASN A 201 -10.27 5.48 4.97
CA ASN A 201 -9.05 6.14 5.42
C ASN A 201 -8.04 6.15 4.28
N LEU A 202 -7.70 7.33 3.80
CA LEU A 202 -6.71 7.53 2.75
C LEU A 202 -5.36 7.88 3.37
N ILE A 203 -4.31 7.18 2.95
CA ILE A 203 -2.93 7.46 3.33
C ILE A 203 -2.14 7.75 2.07
N THR A 204 -1.55 8.94 2.00
CA THR A 204 -0.70 9.29 0.87
C THR A 204 0.69 8.68 1.00
N MET A 205 1.29 8.34 -0.12
CA MET A 205 2.62 7.76 -0.21
C MET A 205 3.36 8.27 -1.45
N HIS A 206 4.61 7.82 -1.65
CA HIS A 206 5.43 8.11 -2.82
C HIS A 206 5.65 9.62 -3.06
N ASN A 207 5.75 10.42 -2.01
CA ASN A 207 6.04 11.85 -2.15
C ASN A 207 7.54 12.13 -2.20
N VAL A 208 8.18 11.74 -3.30
CA VAL A 208 9.63 11.92 -3.51
C VAL A 208 10.04 13.38 -3.51
N GLY A 209 9.22 14.26 -4.05
CA GLY A 209 9.45 15.72 -4.06
C GLY A 209 9.31 16.38 -2.68
N LYS A 210 8.76 15.70 -1.69
CA LYS A 210 8.63 16.15 -0.29
C LYS A 210 7.89 17.47 -0.08
N LYS A 211 7.09 17.91 -1.05
CA LYS A 211 6.21 19.06 -0.90
C LYS A 211 4.87 18.63 -0.31
N ASP A 212 4.37 19.38 0.65
CA ASP A 212 3.07 19.10 1.25
C ASP A 212 1.95 19.19 0.22
N TRP A 213 1.08 18.20 0.22
CA TRP A 213 -0.16 18.24 -0.52
C TRP A 213 -1.20 19.03 0.27
N ILE A 214 -1.78 20.05 -0.35
CA ILE A 214 -2.91 20.78 0.20
C ILE A 214 -4.16 20.11 -0.35
N ILE A 215 -4.87 19.39 0.52
CA ILE A 215 -6.06 18.64 0.14
C ILE A 215 -7.15 19.63 -0.30
N PRO A 216 -7.65 19.53 -1.56
CA PRO A 216 -8.72 20.40 -2.05
C PRO A 216 -9.97 20.34 -1.16
N GLU A 217 -10.70 21.45 -1.05
CA GLU A 217 -11.97 21.50 -0.29
C GLU A 217 -13.01 20.57 -0.91
N ASP A 218 -13.05 20.51 -2.24
CA ASP A 218 -13.93 19.68 -3.06
C ASP A 218 -13.36 18.28 -3.38
N PHE A 219 -12.38 17.81 -2.60
CA PHE A 219 -11.80 16.49 -2.80
C PHE A 219 -12.88 15.40 -2.72
N PRO A 220 -12.94 14.46 -3.71
CA PRO A 220 -14.05 13.52 -3.85
C PRO A 220 -14.29 12.65 -2.62
N ASN A 221 -15.55 12.59 -2.19
CA ASN A 221 -16.01 11.78 -1.06
C ASN A 221 -15.31 12.07 0.28
N LYS A 222 -14.65 13.22 0.41
CA LYS A 222 -13.91 13.63 1.63
C LYS A 222 -14.79 13.57 2.89
N GLU A 223 -16.04 13.95 2.77
CA GLU A 223 -17.03 13.93 3.86
C GLU A 223 -17.43 12.52 4.33
N LYS A 224 -17.13 11.50 3.54
CA LYS A 224 -17.37 10.08 3.87
C LYS A 224 -16.12 9.38 4.42
N MET A 225 -14.97 10.05 4.37
CA MET A 225 -13.72 9.53 4.89
C MET A 225 -13.59 9.83 6.38
N ASN A 226 -13.08 8.86 7.14
CA ASN A 226 -12.74 9.06 8.55
C ASN A 226 -11.45 9.86 8.69
N SER A 227 -10.48 9.63 7.81
CA SER A 227 -9.21 10.34 7.82
C SER A 227 -8.53 10.41 6.43
N ILE A 228 -7.74 11.47 6.24
CA ILE A 228 -6.73 11.57 5.19
C ILE A 228 -5.41 11.89 5.89
N TRP A 229 -4.43 10.98 5.81
CA TRP A 229 -3.13 11.13 6.46
C TRP A 229 -2.00 11.22 5.43
N CYS A 230 -1.20 12.28 5.54
CA CYS A 230 -0.03 12.52 4.71
C CYS A 230 1.22 12.44 5.61
N PRO A 231 1.84 11.26 5.76
CA PRO A 231 3.02 11.11 6.62
C PRO A 231 4.21 11.88 6.06
N LYS A 232 5.07 12.42 6.95
CA LYS A 232 6.21 13.26 6.57
C LYS A 232 7.56 12.66 6.92
N ALA A 233 7.63 11.93 8.03
CA ALA A 233 8.89 11.39 8.52
C ALA A 233 8.79 9.92 8.94
N PRO A 234 9.83 9.11 8.65
CA PRO A 234 9.88 7.71 9.08
C PRO A 234 9.68 7.56 10.59
N GLY A 235 8.80 6.62 10.97
CA GLY A 235 8.40 6.36 12.35
C GLY A 235 7.16 7.10 12.81
N GLU A 236 6.61 8.03 12.01
CA GLU A 236 5.27 8.56 12.29
C GLU A 236 4.24 7.44 12.27
N SER A 237 3.28 7.50 13.17
CA SER A 237 2.22 6.50 13.28
C SER A 237 0.85 7.14 13.35
N HIS A 238 -0.12 6.45 12.76
CA HIS A 238 -1.53 6.82 12.79
C HIS A 238 -2.37 5.63 13.24
N PHE A 239 -3.37 5.88 14.10
CA PHE A 239 -4.28 4.85 14.56
C PHE A 239 -5.62 4.97 13.83
N ILE A 240 -6.10 3.86 13.32
CA ILE A 240 -7.37 3.74 12.60
C ILE A 240 -8.25 2.77 13.38
N THR A 241 -9.49 3.17 13.64
CA THR A 241 -10.52 2.32 14.24
C THR A 241 -11.65 2.08 13.23
N LYS A 242 -12.30 0.93 13.34
CA LYS A 242 -13.51 0.64 12.55
C LYS A 242 -14.69 1.48 12.98
#